data_7b01916cfab774f9461675d0b0be6a49
#
_entry.id   7b01916cfab774f9461675d0b0be6a49
#
_cell.length_a   1.000
_cell.length_b   1.000
_cell.length_c   1.000
_cell.angle_alpha   90.00
_cell.angle_beta   90.00
_cell.angle_gamma   90.00
#
_symmetry.space_group_name_H-M   'P 1'
#
loop_
_entity.id
_entity.type
_entity.pdbx_description
1 polymer ?
#
loop_
_entity_poly.entity_id
_entity_poly.type
_entity_poly.pdbx_seq_one_letter_code
_entity_poly.pdbx_strand_id
1 'polypeptide(L)'
;MQALLYISHEHLITLVIPAPCLADALARLVDPEQQARLFDLLKSPIAHVEEFGTAEATGTGLLRSNALPARASTGAAHAAFLAADRGWPVVSARPGPIRAMHPQVEIEPLP
;
A
#
# COMPACT_ATOMS: atom_id res chain seq x y z
N MET A 1 -3.57 -7.11 -5.30
CA MET A 1 -3.29 -5.91 -4.48
C MET A 1 -2.57 -4.88 -5.31
N GLN A 2 -2.92 -3.62 -5.13
CA GLN A 2 -2.36 -2.54 -5.95
C GLN A 2 -1.07 -1.96 -5.38
N ALA A 3 -0.91 -1.99 -4.07
CA ALA A 3 0.27 -1.44 -3.43
C ALA A 3 0.58 -2.18 -2.13
N LEU A 4 1.85 -2.47 -1.93
CA LEU A 4 2.40 -3.04 -0.72
C LEU A 4 3.59 -2.19 -0.30
N LEU A 5 3.78 -2.06 1.01
CA LEU A 5 5.02 -1.54 1.54
C LEU A 5 5.80 -2.68 2.15
N TYR A 6 7.09 -2.71 1.87
CA TYR A 6 7.93 -3.69 2.50
C TYR A 6 9.29 -3.11 2.80
N ILE A 7 9.95 -3.72 3.74
CA ILE A 7 11.35 -3.48 4.00
C ILE A 7 12.06 -4.81 4.09
N SER A 8 13.20 -4.90 3.43
CA SER A 8 14.11 -6.02 3.56
C SER A 8 15.26 -5.56 4.46
N HIS A 9 15.47 -6.26 5.54
CA HIS A 9 16.53 -5.95 6.47
C HIS A 9 17.29 -7.24 6.77
N GLU A 10 18.50 -7.36 6.19
CA GLU A 10 19.27 -8.60 6.20
C GLU A 10 18.48 -9.75 5.57
N HIS A 11 17.98 -10.68 6.38
CA HIS A 11 17.19 -11.82 5.91
C HIS A 11 15.71 -11.71 6.30
N LEU A 12 15.31 -10.56 6.85
CA LEU A 12 13.95 -10.32 7.28
C LEU A 12 13.23 -9.44 6.29
N ILE A 13 12.02 -9.83 5.92
CA ILE A 13 11.12 -9.05 5.09
C ILE A 13 9.85 -8.80 5.89
N THR A 14 9.46 -7.54 5.99
CA THR A 14 8.17 -7.17 6.57
C THR A 14 7.32 -6.55 5.47
N LEU A 15 6.14 -7.11 5.25
CA LEU A 15 5.15 -6.57 4.33
C LEU A 15 4.14 -5.76 5.10
N VAL A 16 4.01 -4.49 4.78
CA VAL A 16 2.97 -3.64 5.35
C VAL A 16 1.90 -3.41 4.29
N ILE A 17 0.67 -3.78 4.63
CA ILE A 17 -0.47 -3.70 3.73
C ILE A 17 -1.38 -2.60 4.24
N PRO A 18 -1.53 -1.47 3.53
CA PRO A 18 -2.49 -0.45 3.93
C PRO A 18 -3.90 -1.03 3.96
N ALA A 19 -4.65 -0.78 5.03
CA ALA A 19 -5.99 -1.33 5.18
C ALA A 19 -6.93 -1.04 4.00
N PRO A 20 -6.94 0.19 3.40
CA PRO A 20 -7.74 0.43 2.20
C PRO A 20 -7.32 -0.43 1.01
N CYS A 21 -6.03 -0.76 0.87
CA CYS A 21 -5.55 -1.64 -0.20
C CYS A 21 -6.07 -3.06 -0.01
N LEU A 22 -6.16 -3.53 1.23
CA LEU A 22 -6.74 -4.84 1.52
C LEU A 22 -8.21 -4.88 1.14
N ALA A 23 -8.96 -3.83 1.49
CA ALA A 23 -10.38 -3.75 1.14
C ALA A 23 -10.58 -3.77 -0.38
N ASP A 24 -9.80 -2.99 -1.11
CA ASP A 24 -9.87 -2.95 -2.58
C ASP A 24 -9.48 -4.29 -3.20
N ALA A 25 -8.47 -4.96 -2.66
CA ALA A 25 -8.05 -6.27 -3.15
C ALA A 25 -9.15 -7.31 -2.97
N LEU A 26 -9.77 -7.37 -1.79
CA LEU A 26 -10.87 -8.30 -1.52
C LEU A 26 -12.07 -8.03 -2.43
N ALA A 27 -12.35 -6.76 -2.72
CA ALA A 27 -13.45 -6.40 -3.61
C ALA A 27 -13.23 -6.86 -5.05
N ARG A 28 -11.97 -7.00 -5.48
CA ARG A 28 -11.60 -7.39 -6.84
C ARG A 28 -11.34 -8.88 -7.01
N LEU A 29 -10.93 -9.55 -5.94
CA LEU A 29 -10.64 -10.98 -5.98
C LEU A 29 -11.93 -11.76 -5.80
N VAL A 30 -12.56 -12.14 -6.91
CA VAL A 30 -13.80 -12.92 -6.89
C VAL A 30 -13.55 -14.44 -6.91
N ASP A 31 -12.34 -14.85 -7.27
CA ASP A 31 -11.95 -16.25 -7.28
C ASP A 31 -11.65 -16.72 -5.85
N PRO A 32 -12.36 -17.77 -5.34
CA PRO A 32 -12.11 -18.28 -3.99
C PRO A 32 -10.68 -18.73 -3.75
N GLU A 33 -9.99 -19.24 -4.77
CA GLU A 33 -8.61 -19.69 -4.65
C GLU A 33 -7.66 -18.52 -4.42
N GLN A 34 -7.86 -17.42 -5.14
CA GLN A 34 -7.07 -16.20 -4.97
C GLN A 34 -7.35 -15.55 -3.61
N GLN A 35 -8.61 -15.56 -3.17
CA GLN A 35 -8.97 -15.07 -1.84
C GLN A 35 -8.28 -15.88 -0.75
N ALA A 36 -8.25 -17.22 -0.91
CA ALA A 36 -7.57 -18.08 0.05
C ALA A 36 -6.08 -17.76 0.16
N ARG A 37 -5.42 -17.50 -0.97
CA ARG A 37 -4.00 -17.11 -0.98
C ARG A 37 -3.77 -15.79 -0.24
N LEU A 38 -4.67 -14.83 -0.42
CA LEU A 38 -4.57 -13.56 0.30
C LEU A 38 -4.73 -13.77 1.81
N PHE A 39 -5.72 -14.56 2.22
CA PHE A 39 -5.91 -14.86 3.64
C PHE A 39 -4.71 -15.60 4.24
N ASP A 40 -4.10 -16.50 3.48
CA ASP A 40 -2.87 -17.17 3.92
C ASP A 40 -1.72 -16.19 4.10
N LEU A 41 -1.57 -15.22 3.19
CA LEU A 41 -0.59 -14.17 3.33
C LEU A 41 -0.83 -13.34 4.58
N LEU A 42 -2.08 -12.99 4.88
CA LEU A 42 -2.43 -12.20 6.07
C LEU A 42 -2.12 -12.93 7.38
N LYS A 43 -2.09 -14.25 7.36
CA LYS A 43 -1.71 -15.06 8.53
C LYS A 43 -0.20 -15.21 8.68
N SER A 44 0.55 -14.84 7.65
CA SER A 44 2.01 -14.94 7.68
C SER A 44 2.59 -13.96 8.71
N PRO A 45 3.62 -14.36 9.47
CA PRO A 45 4.26 -13.44 10.42
C PRO A 45 4.97 -12.27 9.76
N ILE A 46 5.23 -12.32 8.45
CA ILE A 46 5.85 -11.20 7.73
C ILE A 46 4.82 -10.13 7.33
N ALA A 47 3.54 -10.43 7.35
CA ALA A 47 2.50 -9.52 6.89
C ALA A 47 1.89 -8.76 8.08
N HIS A 48 1.74 -7.45 7.90
CA HIS A 48 1.11 -6.57 8.87
C HIS A 48 0.15 -5.64 8.13
N VAL A 49 -1.11 -5.64 8.54
CA VAL A 49 -2.09 -4.71 8.00
C VAL A 49 -2.03 -3.42 8.81
N GLU A 50 -1.73 -2.31 8.14
CA GLU A 50 -1.69 -1.01 8.79
C GLU A 50 -3.09 -0.41 8.81
N GLU A 51 -3.55 -0.04 10.00
CA GLU A 51 -4.88 0.52 10.20
C GLU A 51 -5.00 1.90 9.55
N PHE A 52 -6.22 2.23 9.16
CA PHE A 52 -6.54 3.52 8.59
C PHE A 52 -7.40 4.31 9.60
N GLY A 53 -6.73 4.79 10.63
CA GLY A 53 -7.38 5.59 11.68
C GLY A 53 -7.43 7.08 11.34
N THR A 54 -7.77 7.90 12.33
CA THR A 54 -7.94 9.35 12.13
C THR A 54 -6.65 10.04 11.69
N ALA A 55 -5.53 9.70 12.30
CA ALA A 55 -4.24 10.30 11.94
C ALA A 55 -3.86 9.96 10.50
N GLU A 56 -4.02 8.70 10.11
CA GLU A 56 -3.71 8.23 8.77
C GLU A 56 -4.66 8.82 7.73
N ALA A 57 -5.92 8.93 8.06
CA ALA A 57 -6.93 9.54 7.19
C ALA A 57 -6.61 11.01 6.95
N THR A 58 -6.20 11.73 8.00
CA THR A 58 -5.83 13.14 7.91
C THR A 58 -4.59 13.32 7.03
N GLY A 59 -3.52 12.60 7.33
CA GLY A 59 -2.28 12.69 6.55
C GLY A 59 -2.45 12.27 5.11
N THR A 60 -3.16 11.18 4.88
CA THR A 60 -3.46 10.67 3.54
C THR A 60 -4.32 11.64 2.75
N GLY A 61 -5.34 12.21 3.38
CA GLY A 61 -6.21 13.18 2.74
C GLY A 61 -5.48 14.44 2.32
N LEU A 62 -4.62 14.97 3.18
CA LEU A 62 -3.80 16.14 2.87
C LEU A 62 -2.83 15.85 1.72
N LEU A 63 -2.19 14.71 1.74
CA LEU A 63 -1.28 14.30 0.66
C LEU A 63 -1.99 14.21 -0.67
N ARG A 64 -3.16 13.58 -0.67
CA ARG A 64 -3.99 13.43 -1.86
C ARG A 64 -4.50 14.77 -2.39
N SER A 65 -4.88 15.67 -1.50
CA SER A 65 -5.32 17.02 -1.84
C SER A 65 -4.23 17.81 -2.56
N ASN A 66 -2.98 17.67 -2.13
CA ASN A 66 -1.86 18.38 -2.71
C ASN A 66 -1.41 17.82 -4.07
N ALA A 67 -1.87 16.63 -4.44
CA ALA A 67 -1.47 15.96 -5.66
C ALA A 67 -2.56 15.96 -6.74
N LEU A 68 -3.59 16.78 -6.59
CA LEU A 68 -4.62 16.93 -7.62
C LEU A 68 -4.02 17.56 -8.88
N PRO A 69 -4.40 17.09 -10.08
CA PRO A 69 -5.52 16.20 -10.35
C PRO A 69 -5.17 14.70 -10.40
N ALA A 70 -4.16 14.25 -9.72
CA ALA A 70 -3.79 12.83 -9.72
C ALA A 70 -4.98 11.97 -9.27
N ARG A 71 -5.32 10.96 -10.09
CA ARG A 71 -6.43 10.05 -9.81
C ARG A 71 -5.99 8.91 -8.91
N ALA A 72 -5.58 9.24 -7.71
CA ALA A 72 -5.14 8.26 -6.74
C ALA A 72 -6.32 7.74 -5.94
N SER A 73 -6.36 6.42 -5.71
CA SER A 73 -7.27 5.81 -4.76
C SER A 73 -6.83 6.13 -3.33
N THR A 74 -7.73 5.94 -2.38
CA THR A 74 -7.39 6.08 -0.96
C THR A 74 -6.29 5.08 -0.58
N GLY A 75 -6.33 3.86 -1.12
CA GLY A 75 -5.28 2.88 -0.88
C GLY A 75 -3.92 3.32 -1.37
N ALA A 76 -3.83 3.84 -2.61
CA ALA A 76 -2.58 4.35 -3.15
C ALA A 76 -2.06 5.55 -2.33
N ALA A 77 -2.95 6.43 -1.92
CA ALA A 77 -2.59 7.59 -1.09
C ALA A 77 -2.10 7.17 0.29
N HIS A 78 -2.74 6.17 0.90
CA HIS A 78 -2.29 5.64 2.19
C HIS A 78 -0.91 4.99 2.06
N ALA A 79 -0.68 4.22 0.99
CA ALA A 79 0.63 3.63 0.72
C ALA A 79 1.71 4.71 0.55
N ALA A 80 1.43 5.77 -0.19
CA ALA A 80 2.35 6.88 -0.38
C ALA A 80 2.65 7.59 0.93
N PHE A 81 1.64 7.81 1.76
CA PHE A 81 1.80 8.43 3.07
C PHE A 81 2.69 7.59 3.99
N LEU A 82 2.43 6.29 4.08
CA LEU A 82 3.24 5.39 4.90
C LEU A 82 4.68 5.31 4.40
N ALA A 83 4.87 5.24 3.08
CA ALA A 83 6.20 5.19 2.49
C ALA A 83 7.00 6.46 2.80
N ALA A 84 6.37 7.62 2.68
CA ALA A 84 7.02 8.90 2.98
C ALA A 84 7.38 9.01 4.47
N ASP A 85 6.47 8.58 5.34
CA ASP A 85 6.65 8.64 6.78
C ASP A 85 7.79 7.73 7.26
N ARG A 86 7.91 6.54 6.65
CA ARG A 86 8.87 5.51 7.08
C ARG A 86 10.14 5.44 6.25
N GLY A 87 10.16 6.08 5.09
CA GLY A 87 11.26 5.96 4.15
C GLY A 87 11.35 4.58 3.51
N TRP A 88 10.22 3.91 3.33
CA TRP A 88 10.15 2.56 2.78
C TRP A 88 9.77 2.57 1.30
N PRO A 89 10.25 1.60 0.52
CA PRO A 89 9.81 1.43 -0.85
C PRO A 89 8.37 0.90 -0.92
N VAL A 90 7.75 1.12 -2.06
CA VAL A 90 6.40 0.62 -2.36
C VAL A 90 6.48 -0.40 -3.48
N VAL A 91 5.80 -1.52 -3.32
CA VAL A 91 5.58 -2.49 -4.39
C VAL A 91 4.23 -2.18 -5.02
N SER A 92 4.21 -1.83 -6.30
CA SER A 92 2.97 -1.42 -6.95
C SER A 92 2.99 -1.75 -8.43
N ALA A 93 1.82 -2.18 -8.95
CA ALA A 93 1.59 -2.32 -10.38
C ALA A 93 1.25 -0.98 -11.05
N ARG A 94 0.91 0.04 -10.27
CA ARG A 94 0.51 1.37 -10.75
C ARG A 94 1.31 2.46 -10.04
N PRO A 95 2.56 2.67 -10.43
CA PRO A 95 3.43 3.63 -9.74
C PRO A 95 3.08 5.09 -9.96
N GLY A 96 2.41 5.43 -11.08
CA GLY A 96 2.14 6.82 -11.44
C GLY A 96 1.45 7.64 -10.37
N PRO A 97 0.29 7.21 -9.84
CA PRO A 97 -0.40 7.95 -8.79
C PRO A 97 0.41 8.10 -7.51
N ILE A 98 1.19 7.08 -7.15
CA ILE A 98 2.02 7.12 -5.95
C ILE A 98 3.16 8.12 -6.13
N ARG A 99 3.83 8.12 -7.28
CA ARG A 99 4.89 9.08 -7.58
C ARG A 99 4.38 10.52 -7.66
N ALA A 100 3.14 10.71 -8.07
CA ALA A 100 2.54 12.04 -8.08
C ALA A 100 2.42 12.64 -6.68
N MET A 101 2.18 11.78 -5.68
CA MET A 101 2.05 12.19 -4.29
C MET A 101 3.36 12.16 -3.51
N HIS A 102 4.29 11.31 -3.94
CA HIS A 102 5.58 11.13 -3.30
C HIS A 102 6.65 10.91 -4.39
N PRO A 103 7.17 12.00 -5.00
CA PRO A 103 8.06 11.90 -6.16
C PRO A 103 9.36 11.14 -5.90
N GLN A 104 9.83 11.12 -4.66
CA GLN A 104 11.09 10.47 -4.29
C GLN A 104 10.91 9.02 -3.87
N VAL A 105 9.70 8.49 -3.96
CA VAL A 105 9.44 7.11 -3.54
C VAL A 105 10.22 6.13 -4.42
N GLU A 106 10.79 5.13 -3.78
CA GLU A 106 11.36 3.99 -4.45
C GLU A 106 10.23 2.99 -4.72
N ILE A 107 10.05 2.63 -5.98
CA ILE A 107 8.98 1.71 -6.38
C ILE A 107 9.59 0.47 -6.97
N GLU A 108 9.15 -0.68 -6.44
CA GLU A 108 9.47 -1.98 -7.01
C GLU A 108 8.24 -2.51 -7.73
N PRO A 109 8.40 -2.98 -8.98
CA PRO A 109 7.27 -3.52 -9.72
C PRO A 109 6.80 -4.85 -9.14
N LEU A 110 5.51 -5.12 -9.26
CA LEU A 110 4.99 -6.46 -8.99
C LEU A 110 5.50 -7.42 -10.06
N PRO A 111 5.90 -8.63 -9.68
CA PRO A 111 6.34 -9.65 -10.65
C PRO A 111 5.22 -10.12 -11.55
#